data_3003eaafddadc5e1f23045c825af9abd
#
_entry.id   3003eaafddadc5e1f23045c825af9abd
#
_cell.length_a   1.000
_cell.length_b   1.000
_cell.length_c   1.000
_cell.angle_alpha   90.00
_cell.angle_beta   90.00
_cell.angle_gamma   90.00
#
_symmetry.space_group_name_H-M   'P 1'
#
loop_
_entity.id
_entity.type
_entity.pdbx_description
1 polymer ?
#
loop_
_entity_poly.entity_id
_entity_poly.type
_entity_poly.pdbx_seq_one_letter_code
_entity_poly.pdbx_strand_id
1 'polypeptide(L)'
;MRFAAVMVLCLSCIMLQAQTLPQVHGTAVSGHAHVLPDELKGKVAVLIVGFTRGSSEPAGAWANRFRTDFSHNGELVVLRLPFLEDVPKLFRGLAKSGVERSAGQDRDEVIPIFESEAVFKQLVHYSTPDDAYILILDRAGGIQGLFSGDMATRYAGAKEQIGRLLLKRSVAPTP
;
A
#
# COMPACT_ATOMS: atom_id res chain seq x y z
N MET A 1 21.04 13.83 58.78
CA MET A 1 21.57 13.65 57.45
C MET A 1 20.47 12.99 56.61
N ARG A 2 19.83 13.75 55.74
CA ARG A 2 18.69 13.32 54.91
C ARG A 2 19.18 13.17 53.48
N PHE A 3 19.32 11.98 52.98
CA PHE A 3 19.62 11.69 51.56
C PHE A 3 18.33 11.75 50.76
N ALA A 4 18.18 12.79 49.96
CA ALA A 4 17.13 12.88 48.95
C ALA A 4 17.58 12.10 47.72
N ALA A 5 16.95 10.96 47.47
CA ALA A 5 17.13 10.22 46.23
C ALA A 5 16.31 10.90 45.11
N VAL A 6 16.99 11.58 44.22
CA VAL A 6 16.41 12.13 42.99
C VAL A 6 16.27 10.98 42.01
N MET A 7 15.04 10.47 41.83
CA MET A 7 14.68 9.47 40.84
C MET A 7 14.46 10.20 39.50
N VAL A 8 15.47 10.21 38.65
CA VAL A 8 15.36 10.70 37.28
C VAL A 8 14.58 9.70 36.47
N LEU A 9 13.30 10.00 36.25
CA LEU A 9 12.41 9.23 35.35
C LEU A 9 12.78 9.59 33.91
N CYS A 10 13.68 8.81 33.30
CA CYS A 10 13.91 8.87 31.84
C CYS A 10 12.65 8.42 31.12
N LEU A 11 11.79 9.36 30.72
CA LEU A 11 10.75 9.13 29.73
C LEU A 11 11.43 8.84 28.39
N SER A 12 11.66 7.56 28.09
CA SER A 12 12.05 7.12 26.76
C SER A 12 10.84 7.34 25.85
N CYS A 13 10.79 8.49 25.19
CA CYS A 13 9.89 8.76 24.09
C CYS A 13 10.26 7.75 22.97
N ILE A 14 9.59 6.60 22.93
CA ILE A 14 9.63 5.71 21.78
C ILE A 14 8.95 6.48 20.66
N MET A 15 9.74 7.16 19.84
CA MET A 15 9.29 7.72 18.57
C MET A 15 8.83 6.52 17.74
N LEU A 16 7.53 6.30 17.69
CA LEU A 16 6.90 5.40 16.73
C LEU A 16 7.14 6.03 15.36
N GLN A 17 8.26 5.68 14.72
CA GLN A 17 8.54 6.12 13.37
C GLN A 17 7.48 5.46 12.48
N ALA A 18 6.51 6.25 12.04
CA ALA A 18 5.60 5.81 11.00
C ALA A 18 6.46 5.45 9.78
N GLN A 19 6.42 4.18 9.40
CA GLN A 19 7.14 3.69 8.24
C GLN A 19 6.53 4.37 7.02
N THR A 20 7.32 5.14 6.29
CA THR A 20 6.87 5.86 5.10
C THR A 20 7.10 5.03 3.86
N LEU A 21 6.19 5.14 2.91
CA LEU A 21 6.35 4.50 1.61
C LEU A 21 7.52 5.15 0.86
N PRO A 22 8.47 4.38 0.29
CA PRO A 22 9.48 4.93 -0.60
C PRO A 22 8.82 5.52 -1.85
N GLN A 23 9.38 6.61 -2.37
CA GLN A 23 8.90 7.21 -3.61
C GLN A 23 9.17 6.28 -4.79
N VAL A 24 8.14 6.06 -5.61
CA VAL A 24 8.23 5.29 -6.83
C VAL A 24 7.44 5.95 -7.95
N HIS A 25 7.93 5.76 -9.18
CA HIS A 25 7.29 6.26 -10.39
C HIS A 25 6.70 5.08 -11.16
N GLY A 26 5.51 5.28 -11.69
CA GLY A 26 4.85 4.29 -12.53
C GLY A 26 3.96 4.95 -13.56
N THR A 27 3.62 4.19 -14.60
CA THR A 27 2.61 4.62 -15.57
C THR A 27 1.48 3.61 -15.53
N ALA A 28 0.29 4.07 -15.21
CA ALA A 28 -0.91 3.23 -15.20
C ALA A 28 -1.14 2.59 -16.58
N VAL A 29 -1.88 1.50 -16.60
CA VAL A 29 -2.24 0.81 -17.86
C VAL A 29 -3.02 1.73 -18.80
N SER A 30 -3.73 2.72 -18.29
CA SER A 30 -4.40 3.79 -19.06
C SER A 30 -3.44 4.77 -19.73
N GLY A 31 -2.18 4.84 -19.28
CA GLY A 31 -1.17 5.80 -19.76
C GLY A 31 -0.92 6.98 -18.82
N HIS A 32 -1.67 7.11 -17.72
CA HIS A 32 -1.45 8.16 -16.74
C HIS A 32 -0.17 7.90 -15.92
N ALA A 33 0.69 8.92 -15.78
CA ALA A 33 1.91 8.84 -14.98
C ALA A 33 1.60 9.14 -13.51
N HIS A 34 2.22 8.39 -12.60
CA HIS A 34 2.02 8.48 -11.16
C HIS A 34 3.34 8.64 -10.41
N VAL A 35 3.30 9.42 -9.32
CA VAL A 35 4.38 9.57 -8.35
C VAL A 35 3.82 9.25 -6.96
N LEU A 36 4.14 8.06 -6.46
CA LEU A 36 3.64 7.58 -5.18
C LEU A 36 4.70 7.76 -4.07
N PRO A 37 4.31 8.12 -2.83
CA PRO A 37 2.94 8.32 -2.33
C PRO A 37 2.40 9.74 -2.50
N ASP A 38 3.11 10.65 -3.15
CA ASP A 38 2.79 12.09 -3.13
C ASP A 38 1.37 12.40 -3.61
N GLU A 39 0.90 11.72 -4.65
CA GLU A 39 -0.45 11.89 -5.19
C GLU A 39 -1.57 11.37 -4.28
N LEU A 40 -1.22 10.55 -3.30
CA LEU A 40 -2.17 9.95 -2.37
C LEU A 40 -2.42 10.82 -1.14
N LYS A 41 -1.63 11.89 -0.96
CA LYS A 41 -1.79 12.80 0.18
C LYS A 41 -3.20 13.40 0.22
N GLY A 42 -3.77 13.45 1.42
CA GLY A 42 -5.14 13.88 1.64
C GLY A 42 -6.18 12.76 1.54
N LYS A 43 -5.84 11.59 1.02
CA LYS A 43 -6.72 10.42 0.89
C LYS A 43 -6.21 9.24 1.73
N VAL A 44 -7.11 8.36 2.12
CA VAL A 44 -6.74 7.03 2.59
C VAL A 44 -6.45 6.18 1.37
N ALA A 45 -5.34 5.45 1.36
CA ALA A 45 -4.97 4.64 0.21
C ALA A 45 -4.71 3.18 0.58
N VAL A 46 -5.09 2.29 -0.32
CA VAL A 46 -4.78 0.86 -0.27
C VAL A 46 -3.92 0.55 -1.49
N LEU A 47 -2.68 0.15 -1.23
CA LEU A 47 -1.76 -0.31 -2.26
C LEU A 47 -1.69 -1.84 -2.20
N ILE A 48 -2.03 -2.49 -3.29
CA ILE A 48 -2.00 -3.94 -3.43
C ILE A 48 -0.81 -4.30 -4.29
N VAL A 49 0.22 -4.82 -3.65
CA VAL A 49 1.52 -5.10 -4.25
C VAL A 49 1.61 -6.57 -4.63
N GLY A 50 2.10 -6.85 -5.83
CA GLY A 50 2.40 -8.18 -6.32
C GLY A 50 3.77 -8.26 -6.98
N PHE A 51 4.51 -9.36 -6.74
CA PHE A 51 5.89 -9.51 -7.22
C PHE A 51 6.04 -10.62 -8.27
N THR A 52 4.98 -11.37 -8.51
CA THR A 52 4.98 -12.48 -9.47
C THR A 52 3.73 -12.43 -10.35
N ARG A 53 3.73 -13.21 -11.41
CA ARG A 53 2.53 -13.39 -12.22
C ARG A 53 1.39 -14.04 -11.43
N GLY A 54 1.70 -14.97 -10.52
CA GLY A 54 0.71 -15.68 -9.69
C GLY A 54 -0.03 -14.75 -8.73
N SER A 55 0.62 -13.65 -8.28
CA SER A 55 -0.02 -12.67 -7.40
C SER A 55 -1.11 -11.81 -8.09
N SER A 56 -1.25 -11.87 -9.42
CA SER A 56 -2.24 -11.06 -10.16
C SER A 56 -3.68 -11.39 -9.78
N GLU A 57 -4.02 -12.66 -9.61
CA GLU A 57 -5.36 -13.09 -9.24
C GLU A 57 -5.71 -12.69 -7.80
N PRO A 58 -4.89 -13.02 -6.77
CA PRO A 58 -5.12 -12.54 -5.42
C PRO A 58 -5.21 -11.00 -5.34
N ALA A 59 -4.33 -10.28 -6.03
CA ALA A 59 -4.37 -8.81 -6.03
C ALA A 59 -5.68 -8.27 -6.63
N GLY A 60 -6.17 -8.88 -7.71
CA GLY A 60 -7.46 -8.55 -8.29
C GLY A 60 -8.63 -8.81 -7.34
N ALA A 61 -8.61 -9.96 -6.65
CA ALA A 61 -9.63 -10.33 -5.68
C ALA A 61 -9.72 -9.32 -4.52
N TRP A 62 -8.57 -8.94 -3.94
CA TRP A 62 -8.48 -7.92 -2.90
C TRP A 62 -9.00 -6.56 -3.38
N ALA A 63 -8.58 -6.10 -4.57
CA ALA A 63 -9.03 -4.84 -5.14
C ALA A 63 -10.55 -4.81 -5.34
N ASN A 64 -11.11 -5.86 -5.93
CA ASN A 64 -12.54 -5.98 -6.15
C ASN A 64 -13.33 -5.94 -4.84
N ARG A 65 -12.85 -6.62 -3.83
CA ARG A 65 -13.50 -6.65 -2.53
C ARG A 65 -13.51 -5.28 -1.87
N PHE A 66 -12.37 -4.57 -1.85
CA PHE A 66 -12.31 -3.20 -1.30
C PHE A 66 -13.21 -2.24 -2.07
N ARG A 67 -13.21 -2.30 -3.40
CA ARG A 67 -14.09 -1.45 -4.22
C ARG A 67 -15.56 -1.70 -3.95
N THR A 68 -15.97 -2.96 -3.82
CA THR A 68 -17.35 -3.31 -3.48
C THR A 68 -17.75 -2.76 -2.12
N ASP A 69 -16.94 -2.97 -1.10
CA ASP A 69 -17.29 -2.61 0.28
C ASP A 69 -17.19 -1.09 0.55
N PHE A 70 -16.39 -0.35 -0.24
CA PHE A 70 -16.17 1.09 -0.10
C PHE A 70 -16.56 1.91 -1.34
N SER A 71 -17.42 1.36 -2.21
CA SER A 71 -17.82 1.95 -3.50
C SER A 71 -18.35 3.39 -3.42
N HIS A 72 -18.89 3.80 -2.28
CA HIS A 72 -19.46 5.13 -2.07
C HIS A 72 -18.51 6.11 -1.37
N ASN A 73 -17.24 5.70 -1.14
CA ASN A 73 -16.30 6.54 -0.40
C ASN A 73 -15.24 7.12 -1.33
N GLY A 74 -15.43 8.36 -1.78
CA GLY A 74 -14.50 9.08 -2.66
C GLY A 74 -13.16 9.46 -2.00
N GLU A 75 -13.00 9.23 -0.67
CA GLU A 75 -11.75 9.49 0.04
C GLU A 75 -10.82 8.27 0.10
N LEU A 76 -11.27 7.10 -0.37
CA LEU A 76 -10.46 5.89 -0.49
C LEU A 76 -9.94 5.73 -1.92
N VAL A 77 -8.64 5.50 -2.05
CA VAL A 77 -7.98 5.13 -3.30
C VAL A 77 -7.48 3.70 -3.19
N VAL A 78 -7.76 2.87 -4.18
CA VAL A 78 -7.27 1.48 -4.26
C VAL A 78 -6.43 1.33 -5.52
N LEU A 79 -5.14 1.02 -5.37
CA LEU A 79 -4.21 0.85 -6.48
C LEU A 79 -3.58 -0.55 -6.44
N ARG A 80 -3.36 -1.13 -7.62
CA ARG A 80 -2.60 -2.37 -7.79
C ARG A 80 -1.23 -2.05 -8.37
N LEU A 81 -0.18 -2.49 -7.68
CA LEU A 81 1.21 -2.24 -8.03
C LEU A 81 1.93 -3.56 -8.36
N PRO A 82 1.79 -4.10 -9.58
CA PRO A 82 2.61 -5.23 -10.00
C PRO A 82 4.06 -4.77 -10.22
N PHE A 83 5.01 -5.36 -9.47
CA PHE A 83 6.44 -5.12 -9.65
C PHE A 83 6.97 -6.00 -10.78
N LEU A 84 7.72 -5.39 -11.70
CA LEU A 84 8.27 -6.02 -12.90
C LEU A 84 9.76 -5.72 -13.07
N GLU A 85 10.44 -5.24 -12.02
CA GLU A 85 11.85 -4.88 -12.07
C GLU A 85 12.72 -6.11 -12.35
N ASP A 86 12.45 -7.23 -11.67
CA ASP A 86 13.17 -8.49 -11.84
C ASP A 86 12.89 -9.19 -13.19
N VAL A 87 11.92 -8.70 -13.99
CA VAL A 87 11.64 -9.24 -15.32
C VAL A 87 12.74 -8.82 -16.29
N PRO A 88 13.46 -9.77 -16.93
CA PRO A 88 14.48 -9.43 -17.91
C PRO A 88 13.92 -8.52 -19.01
N LYS A 89 14.72 -7.54 -19.45
CA LYS A 89 14.30 -6.50 -20.42
C LYS A 89 13.63 -7.06 -21.67
N LEU A 90 14.11 -8.20 -22.15
CA LEU A 90 13.55 -8.90 -23.33
C LEU A 90 12.09 -9.34 -23.12
N PHE A 91 11.68 -9.66 -21.90
CA PHE A 91 10.35 -10.17 -21.58
C PHE A 91 9.41 -9.08 -20.97
N ARG A 92 9.90 -7.87 -20.74
CA ARG A 92 9.09 -6.78 -20.15
C ARG A 92 7.86 -6.43 -20.97
N GLY A 93 7.96 -6.45 -22.30
CA GLY A 93 6.81 -6.24 -23.18
C GLY A 93 5.70 -7.27 -22.99
N LEU A 94 6.09 -8.55 -22.89
CA LEU A 94 5.14 -9.64 -22.65
C LEU A 94 4.52 -9.56 -21.25
N ALA A 95 5.33 -9.25 -20.24
CA ALA A 95 4.85 -9.05 -18.86
C ALA A 95 3.87 -7.89 -18.79
N LYS A 96 4.19 -6.75 -19.40
CA LYS A 96 3.32 -5.58 -19.49
C LYS A 96 1.98 -5.93 -20.14
N SER A 97 1.99 -6.64 -21.28
CA SER A 97 0.76 -7.10 -21.94
C SER A 97 -0.06 -8.07 -21.06
N GLY A 98 0.60 -8.85 -20.20
CA GLY A 98 -0.07 -9.68 -19.18
C GLY A 98 -0.80 -8.82 -18.15
N VAL A 99 -0.14 -7.79 -17.63
CA VAL A 99 -0.72 -6.82 -16.69
C VAL A 99 -1.89 -6.07 -17.34
N GLU A 100 -1.74 -5.60 -18.57
CA GLU A 100 -2.79 -4.91 -19.32
C GLU A 100 -4.07 -5.77 -19.46
N ARG A 101 -3.91 -7.06 -19.75
CA ARG A 101 -5.06 -8.00 -19.82
C ARG A 101 -5.69 -8.22 -18.44
N SER A 102 -4.89 -8.31 -17.38
CA SER A 102 -5.41 -8.50 -16.01
C SER A 102 -6.05 -7.23 -15.44
N ALA A 103 -5.73 -6.06 -15.96
CA ALA A 103 -6.32 -4.80 -15.54
C ALA A 103 -7.81 -4.70 -15.90
N GLY A 104 -8.23 -5.29 -17.03
CA GLY A 104 -9.62 -5.23 -17.46
C GLY A 104 -10.10 -3.79 -17.63
N GLN A 105 -11.12 -3.41 -16.88
CA GLN A 105 -11.66 -2.04 -16.86
C GLN A 105 -10.91 -1.10 -15.89
N ASP A 106 -10.09 -1.66 -14.98
CA ASP A 106 -9.40 -0.92 -13.90
C ASP A 106 -8.05 -0.35 -14.35
N ARG A 107 -7.98 0.15 -15.59
CA ARG A 107 -6.74 0.56 -16.25
C ARG A 107 -6.02 1.71 -15.54
N ASP A 108 -6.77 2.62 -14.89
CA ASP A 108 -6.22 3.74 -14.13
C ASP A 108 -5.66 3.32 -12.75
N GLU A 109 -6.13 2.19 -12.23
CA GLU A 109 -5.78 1.71 -10.90
C GLU A 109 -4.64 0.69 -10.90
N VAL A 110 -4.17 0.26 -12.08
CA VAL A 110 -3.09 -0.72 -12.22
C VAL A 110 -1.84 0.00 -12.75
N ILE A 111 -0.83 0.08 -11.88
CA ILE A 111 0.40 0.83 -12.12
C ILE A 111 1.59 -0.14 -12.06
N PRO A 112 2.08 -0.66 -13.20
CA PRO A 112 3.31 -1.46 -13.24
C PRO A 112 4.51 -0.67 -12.76
N ILE A 113 5.28 -1.24 -11.83
CA ILE A 113 6.48 -0.64 -11.24
C ILE A 113 7.72 -1.39 -11.73
N PHE A 114 8.76 -0.66 -12.14
CA PHE A 114 10.00 -1.20 -12.68
C PHE A 114 11.24 -0.82 -11.87
N GLU A 115 11.04 -0.35 -10.64
CA GLU A 115 12.09 0.13 -9.74
C GLU A 115 11.77 -0.21 -8.28
N SER A 116 12.80 -0.23 -7.44
CA SER A 116 12.63 -0.35 -5.97
C SER A 116 11.99 -1.66 -5.48
N GLU A 117 11.96 -2.72 -6.29
CA GLU A 117 11.31 -3.98 -5.94
C GLU A 117 11.91 -4.58 -4.65
N ALA A 118 13.24 -4.56 -4.50
CA ALA A 118 13.91 -5.08 -3.32
C ALA A 118 13.49 -4.33 -2.04
N VAL A 119 13.33 -3.00 -2.13
CA VAL A 119 12.89 -2.16 -1.00
C VAL A 119 11.46 -2.51 -0.60
N PHE A 120 10.56 -2.68 -1.57
CA PHE A 120 9.18 -3.07 -1.30
C PHE A 120 9.08 -4.49 -0.75
N LYS A 121 9.89 -5.44 -1.24
CA LYS A 121 9.97 -6.79 -0.66
C LYS A 121 10.35 -6.77 0.82
N GLN A 122 11.32 -5.92 1.21
CA GLN A 122 11.67 -5.73 2.62
C GLN A 122 10.51 -5.07 3.41
N LEU A 123 9.91 -4.03 2.86
CA LEU A 123 8.83 -3.26 3.49
C LEU A 123 7.62 -4.14 3.82
N VAL A 124 7.24 -5.04 2.90
CA VAL A 124 6.08 -5.91 3.06
C VAL A 124 6.41 -7.24 3.75
N HIS A 125 7.66 -7.45 4.19
CA HIS A 125 8.14 -8.73 4.73
C HIS A 125 7.84 -9.90 3.77
N TYR A 126 8.25 -9.71 2.51
CA TYR A 126 8.00 -10.67 1.44
C TYR A 126 8.44 -12.09 1.81
N SER A 127 7.52 -13.04 1.75
CA SER A 127 7.74 -14.44 2.13
C SER A 127 7.12 -15.44 1.17
N THR A 128 5.97 -15.11 0.59
CA THR A 128 5.19 -15.99 -0.30
C THR A 128 5.09 -15.37 -1.68
N PRO A 129 5.66 -16.00 -2.73
CA PRO A 129 5.78 -15.39 -4.06
C PRO A 129 4.45 -14.95 -4.68
N ASP A 130 3.42 -15.79 -4.60
CA ASP A 130 2.15 -15.57 -5.29
C ASP A 130 1.09 -14.88 -4.44
N ASP A 131 1.43 -14.44 -3.23
CA ASP A 131 0.56 -13.65 -2.40
C ASP A 131 0.44 -12.19 -2.91
N ALA A 132 -0.70 -11.58 -2.62
CA ALA A 132 -0.86 -10.14 -2.66
C ALA A 132 -0.50 -9.54 -1.30
N TYR A 133 0.26 -8.44 -1.31
CA TYR A 133 0.64 -7.68 -0.11
C TYR A 133 -0.11 -6.36 -0.10
N ILE A 134 -0.83 -6.09 0.98
CA ILE A 134 -1.73 -4.96 1.12
C ILE A 134 -1.13 -3.96 2.10
N LEU A 135 -0.83 -2.76 1.61
CA LEU A 135 -0.38 -1.61 2.40
C LEU A 135 -1.55 -0.64 2.54
N ILE A 136 -1.86 -0.24 3.75
CA ILE A 136 -2.89 0.76 4.04
C ILE A 136 -2.19 2.03 4.50
N LEU A 137 -2.41 3.12 3.77
CA LEU A 137 -1.83 4.42 4.05
C LEU A 137 -2.88 5.37 4.61
N ASP A 138 -2.47 6.21 5.56
CA ASP A 138 -3.29 7.34 6.00
C ASP A 138 -3.17 8.53 5.05
N ARG A 139 -3.88 9.61 5.35
CA ARG A 139 -3.89 10.85 4.54
C ARG A 139 -2.53 11.57 4.50
N ALA A 140 -1.62 11.27 5.40
CA ALA A 140 -0.27 11.81 5.39
C ALA A 140 0.70 10.97 4.56
N GLY A 141 0.27 9.78 4.08
CA GLY A 141 1.10 8.81 3.37
C GLY A 141 1.85 7.85 4.30
N GLY A 142 1.56 7.87 5.60
CA GLY A 142 2.12 6.94 6.58
C GLY A 142 1.46 5.57 6.50
N ILE A 143 2.27 4.50 6.59
CA ILE A 143 1.77 3.12 6.59
C ILE A 143 1.12 2.83 7.94
N GLN A 144 -0.16 2.49 7.91
CA GLN A 144 -0.98 2.20 9.09
C GLN A 144 -1.37 0.72 9.20
N GLY A 145 -1.23 -0.03 8.12
CA GLY A 145 -1.52 -1.47 8.11
C GLY A 145 -0.77 -2.19 7.02
N LEU A 146 -0.41 -3.45 7.32
CA LEU A 146 0.24 -4.38 6.41
C LEU A 146 -0.46 -5.73 6.54
N PHE A 147 -0.97 -6.26 5.42
CA PHE A 147 -1.65 -7.54 5.36
C PHE A 147 -1.14 -8.35 4.18
N SER A 148 -1.13 -9.68 4.31
CA SER A 148 -0.79 -10.62 3.23
C SER A 148 -1.43 -11.97 3.49
N GLY A 149 -1.41 -12.84 2.50
CA GLY A 149 -1.93 -14.21 2.58
C GLY A 149 -3.44 -14.28 2.34
N ASP A 150 -4.07 -15.31 2.92
CA ASP A 150 -5.46 -15.62 2.64
C ASP A 150 -6.44 -14.48 2.99
N MET A 151 -7.14 -14.00 1.98
CA MET A 151 -8.11 -12.92 2.09
C MET A 151 -9.25 -13.26 3.07
N ALA A 152 -9.72 -14.52 3.12
CA ALA A 152 -10.83 -14.89 3.99
C ALA A 152 -10.52 -14.64 5.47
N THR A 153 -9.27 -14.81 5.87
CA THR A 153 -8.83 -14.61 7.26
C THR A 153 -8.37 -13.18 7.55
N ARG A 154 -7.85 -12.46 6.55
CA ARG A 154 -7.18 -11.15 6.74
C ARG A 154 -8.06 -9.96 6.41
N TYR A 155 -9.09 -10.15 5.57
CA TYR A 155 -9.91 -9.05 5.06
C TYR A 155 -10.62 -8.25 6.15
N ALA A 156 -11.17 -8.92 7.16
CA ALA A 156 -11.90 -8.25 8.24
C ALA A 156 -11.03 -7.20 8.97
N GLY A 157 -9.78 -7.55 9.28
CA GLY A 157 -8.82 -6.63 9.91
C GLY A 157 -8.43 -5.46 9.00
N ALA A 158 -8.20 -5.73 7.71
CA ALA A 158 -7.89 -4.69 6.75
C ALA A 158 -9.06 -3.71 6.58
N LYS A 159 -10.29 -4.22 6.45
CA LYS A 159 -11.52 -3.42 6.35
C LYS A 159 -11.73 -2.53 7.58
N GLU A 160 -11.55 -3.08 8.78
CA GLU A 160 -11.65 -2.32 10.03
C GLU A 160 -10.61 -1.20 10.09
N GLN A 161 -9.37 -1.48 9.70
CA GLN A 161 -8.30 -0.48 9.66
C GLN A 161 -8.64 0.68 8.71
N ILE A 162 -9.10 0.38 7.50
CA ILE A 162 -9.56 1.38 6.53
C ILE A 162 -10.70 2.20 7.13
N GLY A 163 -11.71 1.55 7.71
CA GLY A 163 -12.86 2.23 8.34
C GLY A 163 -12.42 3.22 9.42
N ARG A 164 -11.48 2.83 10.29
CA ARG A 164 -10.91 3.73 11.30
C ARG A 164 -10.23 4.96 10.71
N LEU A 165 -9.47 4.79 9.62
CA LEU A 165 -8.76 5.89 8.96
C LEU A 165 -9.73 6.84 8.24
N LEU A 166 -10.78 6.31 7.64
CA LEU A 166 -11.81 7.11 6.98
C LEU A 166 -12.62 7.95 7.98
N LEU A 167 -12.87 7.41 9.19
CA LEU A 167 -13.56 8.14 10.27
C LEU A 167 -12.69 9.23 10.91
N LYS A 168 -11.37 9.08 10.91
CA LYS A 168 -10.45 10.12 11.37
C LYS A 168 -10.45 11.26 10.36
N ARG A 169 -11.34 12.27 10.56
CA ARG A 169 -11.26 13.50 9.78
C ARG A 169 -9.87 14.11 9.94
N SER A 170 -9.31 14.62 8.84
CA SER A 170 -8.16 15.49 8.89
C SER A 170 -8.53 16.66 9.81
N VAL A 171 -7.94 16.71 11.00
CA VAL A 171 -7.93 17.94 11.79
C VAL A 171 -7.01 18.87 11.02
N ALA A 172 -7.60 19.72 10.20
CA ALA A 172 -6.85 20.81 9.59
C ALA A 172 -6.22 21.63 10.73
N PRO A 173 -4.92 21.97 10.67
CA PRO A 173 -4.39 22.94 11.62
C PRO A 173 -5.20 24.22 11.46
N THR A 174 -5.86 24.63 12.52
CA THR A 174 -6.53 25.94 12.61
C THR A 174 -5.45 27.01 12.42
N PRO A 175 -5.67 28.02 11.56
CA PRO A 175 -4.70 29.10 11.30
C PRO A 175 -4.38 29.93 12.54
#